data_b8658df0ed817efaf1428a8d15f688f9
#
_entry.id   b8658df0ed817efaf1428a8d15f688f9
#
_cell.length_a   1.000
_cell.length_b   1.000
_cell.length_c   1.000
_cell.angle_alpha   90.00
_cell.angle_beta   90.00
_cell.angle_gamma   90.00
#
_symmetry.space_group_name_H-M   'P 1'
#
loop_
_entity.id
_entity.type
_entity.pdbx_description
1 polymer ?
#
loop_
_entity_poly.entity_id
_entity_poly.type
_entity_poly.pdbx_seq_one_letter_code
_entity_poly.pdbx_strand_id
1 'polypeptide(L)'
;MRKNAKLIAALLACASLAGCRTGEEGRLQYVNVSQVMCSFPGEGSEPLAIAVEALPTEWSAEAGASWVQAERTDANTLTVRVEDNDTGAERRADVTLRAGAAVRDIAIHQLPADNGIARYRTTSSFDNGTAVFSPGGRYVGGFESTLLEDGNTFQFWPVIVDVETDERIVHGPVHQSLHVFHEPVAITDQGLLFIADGQNGGVIACDLSGNMSVVPMPEGYKSLPEIQASSADGRYWVGYAKHGDGLHYALVWEDGAFLQRLPMPEANFVGEDFWYGILGRGISADGSVVYGTTWENWDFGMVYWSDWQHGGAAKYV
;
A
#
# COMPACT_ATOMS: atom_id res chain seq x y z
N MET A 1 7.22 -16.95 -36.61
CA MET A 1 6.26 -16.68 -35.55
C MET A 1 5.42 -17.91 -35.28
N ARG A 2 5.86 -18.84 -34.43
CA ARG A 2 5.14 -20.04 -33.93
C ARG A 2 6.08 -20.77 -32.98
N LYS A 3 6.22 -20.31 -31.71
CA LYS A 3 7.01 -21.07 -30.67
C LYS A 3 6.60 -20.81 -29.22
N ASN A 4 5.43 -20.22 -28.89
CA ASN A 4 5.07 -19.92 -27.50
C ASN A 4 3.76 -20.57 -27.00
N ALA A 5 3.25 -21.60 -27.69
CA ALA A 5 1.99 -22.25 -27.31
C ALA A 5 2.11 -23.57 -26.54
N LYS A 6 3.33 -23.97 -26.12
CA LYS A 6 3.55 -25.28 -25.46
C LYS A 6 4.04 -25.23 -24.01
N LEU A 7 4.13 -24.06 -23.39
CA LEU A 7 4.66 -23.92 -22.01
C LEU A 7 3.58 -23.73 -20.92
N ILE A 8 2.31 -23.60 -21.28
CA ILE A 8 1.21 -23.36 -20.30
C ILE A 8 0.54 -24.67 -19.84
N ALA A 9 0.76 -25.78 -20.52
CA ALA A 9 0.11 -27.05 -20.18
C ALA A 9 0.82 -27.90 -19.10
N ALA A 10 1.96 -27.48 -18.58
CA ALA A 10 2.79 -28.32 -17.68
C ALA A 10 2.78 -27.89 -16.19
N LEU A 11 2.05 -26.85 -15.78
CA LEU A 11 2.08 -26.34 -14.40
C LEU A 11 0.78 -26.59 -13.59
N LEU A 12 -0.16 -27.35 -14.13
CA LEU A 12 -1.45 -27.68 -13.48
C LEU A 12 -1.54 -29.10 -12.88
N ALA A 13 -0.44 -29.82 -12.76
CA ALA A 13 -0.48 -31.24 -12.39
C ALA A 13 0.08 -31.58 -11.00
N CYS A 14 0.25 -30.65 -10.06
CA CYS A 14 0.78 -30.99 -8.74
C CYS A 14 0.08 -30.27 -7.60
N ALA A 15 -1.17 -30.60 -7.28
CA ALA A 15 -1.70 -30.45 -5.90
C ALA A 15 -3.09 -31.11 -5.78
N SER A 16 -3.16 -32.42 -5.57
CA SER A 16 -4.24 -33.03 -4.78
C SER A 16 -4.10 -34.56 -4.76
N LEU A 17 -3.22 -35.05 -3.90
CA LEU A 17 -3.23 -36.43 -3.47
C LEU A 17 -3.37 -36.45 -1.94
N ALA A 18 -4.60 -36.40 -1.45
CA ALA A 18 -4.91 -36.87 -0.10
C ALA A 18 -6.38 -37.31 -0.06
N GLY A 19 -6.62 -38.64 0.04
CA GLY A 19 -7.92 -39.17 0.44
C GLY A 19 -8.43 -40.33 -0.37
N CYS A 20 -7.73 -41.49 -0.38
CA CYS A 20 -8.37 -42.76 -0.73
C CYS A 20 -9.25 -43.28 0.41
N ARG A 21 -10.56 -43.32 0.21
CA ARG A 21 -11.49 -44.19 0.96
C ARG A 21 -12.22 -45.07 -0.03
N THR A 22 -12.13 -46.40 0.23
CA THR A 22 -12.72 -47.50 -0.53
C THR A 22 -14.22 -47.65 -0.17
N GLY A 23 -15.07 -47.40 -1.15
CA GLY A 23 -16.51 -47.61 -1.20
C GLY A 23 -16.99 -47.20 -2.58
N GLU A 24 -18.08 -47.70 -3.10
CA GLU A 24 -18.60 -47.55 -4.48
C GLU A 24 -18.66 -46.11 -5.05
N GLU A 25 -18.12 -45.09 -4.35
CA GLU A 25 -18.05 -43.69 -4.70
C GLU A 25 -16.66 -43.25 -5.18
N GLY A 26 -15.82 -44.13 -5.62
CA GLY A 26 -14.42 -43.87 -6.00
C GLY A 26 -14.23 -43.17 -7.36
N ARG A 27 -15.19 -42.44 -7.91
CA ARG A 27 -14.97 -41.60 -9.10
C ARG A 27 -14.34 -40.29 -8.68
N LEU A 28 -13.22 -39.96 -9.30
CA LEU A 28 -12.59 -38.63 -9.16
C LEU A 28 -13.64 -37.55 -9.43
N GLN A 29 -13.83 -36.64 -8.46
CA GLN A 29 -14.72 -35.49 -8.61
C GLN A 29 -13.88 -34.21 -8.48
N TYR A 30 -14.10 -33.29 -9.38
CA TYR A 30 -13.40 -31.99 -9.33
C TYR A 30 -14.20 -30.87 -10.00
N VAL A 31 -13.90 -29.64 -9.63
CA VAL A 31 -14.32 -28.42 -10.30
C VAL A 31 -13.12 -27.51 -10.44
N ASN A 32 -12.70 -27.27 -11.69
CA ASN A 32 -11.67 -26.32 -12.06
C ASN A 32 -12.29 -25.12 -12.76
N VAL A 33 -11.74 -23.95 -12.51
CA VAL A 33 -12.21 -22.71 -13.11
C VAL A 33 -11.03 -21.92 -13.67
N SER A 34 -11.25 -21.16 -14.73
CA SER A 34 -10.20 -20.35 -15.33
C SER A 34 -9.79 -19.15 -14.46
N GLN A 35 -10.66 -18.74 -13.53
CA GLN A 35 -10.42 -17.66 -12.59
C GLN A 35 -11.02 -17.99 -11.22
N VAL A 36 -10.28 -17.72 -10.15
CA VAL A 36 -10.71 -17.93 -8.75
C VAL A 36 -11.03 -16.62 -8.04
N MET A 37 -10.75 -15.49 -8.69
CA MET A 37 -11.07 -14.15 -8.22
C MET A 37 -11.44 -13.28 -9.40
N CYS A 38 -12.55 -12.55 -9.27
CA CYS A 38 -13.06 -11.64 -10.29
C CYS A 38 -13.26 -10.26 -9.67
N SER A 39 -12.78 -9.23 -10.35
CA SER A 39 -12.96 -7.84 -9.95
C SER A 39 -13.86 -7.11 -10.94
N PHE A 40 -14.84 -6.38 -10.41
CA PHE A 40 -15.80 -5.62 -11.20
C PHE A 40 -15.73 -4.14 -10.84
N PRO A 41 -15.93 -3.23 -11.82
CA PRO A 41 -16.21 -1.83 -11.54
C PRO A 41 -17.52 -1.66 -10.76
N GLY A 42 -17.70 -0.49 -10.15
CA GLY A 42 -18.89 -0.21 -9.36
C GLY A 42 -20.18 -0.09 -10.18
N GLU A 43 -20.07 0.34 -11.43
CA GLU A 43 -21.21 0.50 -12.35
C GLU A 43 -20.85 0.08 -13.78
N GLY A 44 -21.85 -0.21 -14.57
CA GLY A 44 -21.71 -0.57 -15.99
C GLY A 44 -20.89 -1.83 -16.22
N SER A 45 -20.91 -2.78 -15.27
CA SER A 45 -20.13 -4.02 -15.35
C SER A 45 -20.66 -4.93 -16.44
N GLU A 46 -19.79 -5.31 -17.38
CA GLU A 46 -20.11 -6.32 -18.38
C GLU A 46 -20.12 -7.72 -17.75
N PRO A 47 -20.98 -8.63 -18.25
CA PRO A 47 -20.98 -10.02 -17.81
C PRO A 47 -19.63 -10.70 -18.05
N LEU A 48 -19.12 -11.41 -17.07
CA LEU A 48 -17.86 -12.13 -17.13
C LEU A 48 -18.11 -13.62 -17.35
N ALA A 49 -17.55 -14.17 -18.42
CA ALA A 49 -17.58 -15.60 -18.71
C ALA A 49 -16.34 -16.29 -18.12
N ILE A 50 -16.56 -17.33 -17.31
CA ILE A 50 -15.52 -18.13 -16.64
C ILE A 50 -15.62 -19.54 -17.17
N ALA A 51 -14.52 -20.07 -17.71
CA ALA A 51 -14.48 -21.47 -18.13
C ALA A 51 -14.48 -22.39 -16.92
N VAL A 52 -15.31 -23.44 -16.98
CA VAL A 52 -15.49 -24.46 -15.94
C VAL A 52 -15.21 -25.84 -16.54
N GLU A 53 -14.35 -26.60 -15.87
CA GLU A 53 -14.14 -28.01 -16.13
C GLU A 53 -14.51 -28.81 -14.89
N ALA A 54 -15.49 -29.67 -14.99
CA ALA A 54 -16.01 -30.40 -13.84
C ALA A 54 -16.23 -31.89 -14.12
N LEU A 55 -16.05 -32.68 -13.09
CA LEU A 55 -16.41 -34.10 -13.07
C LEU A 55 -17.12 -34.42 -11.72
N PRO A 56 -18.40 -34.83 -11.73
CA PRO A 56 -19.26 -35.03 -12.92
C PRO A 56 -19.50 -33.75 -13.71
N THR A 57 -19.88 -33.90 -14.97
CA THR A 57 -20.11 -32.76 -15.88
C THR A 57 -21.34 -31.94 -15.52
N GLU A 58 -22.22 -32.51 -14.70
CA GLU A 58 -23.34 -31.79 -14.07
C GLU A 58 -22.83 -31.02 -12.87
N TRP A 59 -22.83 -29.70 -12.97
CA TRP A 59 -22.43 -28.79 -11.91
C TRP A 59 -23.44 -27.65 -11.74
N SER A 60 -23.46 -27.05 -10.58
CA SER A 60 -24.28 -25.88 -10.24
C SER A 60 -23.41 -24.77 -9.68
N ALA A 61 -23.91 -23.54 -9.77
CA ALA A 61 -23.31 -22.37 -9.14
C ALA A 61 -24.34 -21.69 -8.25
N GLU A 62 -23.89 -21.19 -7.10
CA GLU A 62 -24.71 -20.45 -6.15
C GLU A 62 -23.96 -19.15 -5.77
N ALA A 63 -24.65 -18.01 -5.89
CA ALA A 63 -24.12 -16.72 -5.48
C ALA A 63 -24.35 -16.48 -3.99
N GLY A 64 -23.30 -16.07 -3.27
CA GLY A 64 -23.33 -15.79 -1.84
C GLY A 64 -23.98 -14.46 -1.45
N ALA A 65 -24.32 -13.61 -2.44
CA ALA A 65 -24.96 -12.32 -2.22
C ALA A 65 -26.00 -12.00 -3.31
N SER A 66 -27.05 -11.27 -2.95
CA SER A 66 -28.16 -10.93 -3.86
C SER A 66 -27.77 -10.05 -5.03
N TRP A 67 -26.71 -9.28 -4.90
CA TRP A 67 -26.19 -8.40 -5.97
C TRP A 67 -25.28 -9.13 -6.98
N VAL A 68 -25.02 -10.43 -6.79
CA VAL A 68 -24.28 -11.29 -7.72
C VAL A 68 -25.25 -12.29 -8.33
N GLN A 69 -25.22 -12.41 -9.64
CA GLN A 69 -25.92 -13.44 -10.40
C GLN A 69 -24.88 -14.36 -11.03
N ALA A 70 -25.02 -15.65 -10.79
CA ALA A 70 -24.13 -16.69 -11.28
C ALA A 70 -24.97 -17.71 -12.07
N GLU A 71 -24.76 -17.79 -13.36
CA GLU A 71 -25.57 -18.62 -14.26
C GLU A 71 -24.68 -19.56 -15.06
N ARG A 72 -24.99 -20.84 -15.06
CA ARG A 72 -24.41 -21.81 -15.99
C ARG A 72 -25.01 -21.57 -17.37
N THR A 73 -24.29 -20.93 -18.28
CA THR A 73 -24.79 -20.60 -19.62
C THR A 73 -24.61 -21.72 -20.63
N ASP A 74 -23.63 -22.60 -20.41
CA ASP A 74 -23.47 -23.84 -21.16
C ASP A 74 -22.80 -24.94 -20.32
N ALA A 75 -22.41 -26.05 -20.95
CA ALA A 75 -21.81 -27.18 -20.21
C ALA A 75 -20.52 -26.80 -19.46
N ASN A 76 -19.75 -25.84 -19.96
CA ASN A 76 -18.42 -25.49 -19.51
C ASN A 76 -18.24 -23.99 -19.21
N THR A 77 -19.31 -23.22 -19.12
CA THR A 77 -19.23 -21.78 -18.91
C THR A 77 -20.17 -21.32 -17.78
N LEU A 78 -19.58 -20.65 -16.81
CA LEU A 78 -20.26 -19.84 -15.80
C LEU A 78 -20.25 -18.39 -16.27
N THR A 79 -21.41 -17.75 -16.31
CA THR A 79 -21.50 -16.30 -16.51
C THR A 79 -21.83 -15.64 -15.17
N VAL A 80 -20.99 -14.71 -14.76
CA VAL A 80 -21.18 -13.89 -13.57
C VAL A 80 -21.59 -12.48 -13.98
N ARG A 81 -22.65 -11.97 -13.35
CA ARG A 81 -23.11 -10.58 -13.48
C ARG A 81 -23.20 -9.97 -12.08
N VAL A 82 -22.96 -8.69 -11.99
CA VAL A 82 -23.12 -7.94 -10.73
C VAL A 82 -24.01 -6.72 -10.96
N GLU A 83 -24.83 -6.41 -9.96
CA GLU A 83 -25.57 -5.15 -9.94
C GLU A 83 -24.65 -3.98 -9.66
N ASP A 84 -25.02 -2.77 -10.05
CA ASP A 84 -24.27 -1.56 -9.71
C ASP A 84 -24.14 -1.41 -8.19
N ASN A 85 -22.99 -0.91 -7.74
CA ASN A 85 -22.65 -0.80 -6.33
C ASN A 85 -22.82 0.64 -5.82
N ASP A 86 -24.06 1.01 -5.48
CA ASP A 86 -24.40 2.34 -4.97
C ASP A 86 -24.11 2.51 -3.46
N THR A 87 -23.42 1.56 -2.83
CA THR A 87 -23.20 1.60 -1.37
C THR A 87 -22.13 2.61 -0.94
N GLY A 88 -21.35 3.14 -1.89
CA GLY A 88 -20.22 4.03 -1.60
C GLY A 88 -18.99 3.31 -1.02
N ALA A 89 -19.04 1.99 -0.87
CA ALA A 89 -17.94 1.18 -0.36
C ALA A 89 -17.72 -0.07 -1.23
N GLU A 90 -16.50 -0.54 -1.25
CA GLU A 90 -16.15 -1.85 -1.83
C GLU A 90 -16.98 -2.96 -1.19
N ARG A 91 -17.43 -3.93 -2.00
CA ARG A 91 -18.14 -5.10 -1.50
C ARG A 91 -17.59 -6.40 -2.06
N ARG A 92 -17.78 -7.47 -1.31
CA ARG A 92 -17.24 -8.80 -1.62
C ARG A 92 -18.32 -9.86 -1.44
N ALA A 93 -18.25 -10.89 -2.27
CA ALA A 93 -19.09 -12.07 -2.19
C ALA A 93 -18.34 -13.26 -2.79
N ASP A 94 -18.85 -14.46 -2.56
CA ASP A 94 -18.34 -15.67 -3.20
C ASP A 94 -19.41 -16.26 -4.12
N VAL A 95 -18.96 -16.91 -5.19
CA VAL A 95 -19.77 -17.82 -6.01
C VAL A 95 -19.26 -19.22 -5.78
N THR A 96 -20.10 -20.09 -5.21
CA THR A 96 -19.76 -21.47 -4.92
C THR A 96 -20.22 -22.39 -6.05
N LEU A 97 -19.29 -23.10 -6.68
CA LEU A 97 -19.56 -24.14 -7.66
C LEU A 97 -19.54 -25.53 -7.00
N ARG A 98 -20.46 -26.40 -7.41
CA ARG A 98 -20.55 -27.78 -6.92
C ARG A 98 -20.69 -28.77 -8.06
N ALA A 99 -19.88 -29.83 -8.06
CA ALA A 99 -19.98 -30.98 -8.96
C ALA A 99 -19.85 -32.28 -8.15
N GLY A 100 -20.97 -32.92 -7.86
CA GLY A 100 -21.00 -34.01 -6.90
C GLY A 100 -20.54 -33.52 -5.50
N ALA A 101 -19.51 -34.14 -4.94
CA ALA A 101 -18.91 -33.73 -3.68
C ALA A 101 -17.80 -32.65 -3.82
N ALA A 102 -17.37 -32.36 -5.05
CA ALA A 102 -16.36 -31.33 -5.29
C ALA A 102 -16.97 -29.93 -5.17
N VAL A 103 -16.26 -29.02 -4.50
CA VAL A 103 -16.68 -27.64 -4.29
C VAL A 103 -15.54 -26.69 -4.68
N ARG A 104 -15.91 -25.57 -5.30
CA ARG A 104 -14.96 -24.51 -5.66
C ARG A 104 -15.60 -23.14 -5.45
N ASP A 105 -14.93 -22.28 -4.73
CA ASP A 105 -15.36 -20.91 -4.54
C ASP A 105 -14.59 -19.98 -5.50
N ILE A 106 -15.30 -18.98 -6.02
CA ILE A 106 -14.76 -17.86 -6.79
C ILE A 106 -15.07 -16.60 -6.00
N ALA A 107 -14.04 -15.89 -5.60
CA ALA A 107 -14.18 -14.62 -4.90
C ALA A 107 -14.60 -13.51 -5.89
N ILE A 108 -15.66 -12.80 -5.56
CA ILE A 108 -16.17 -11.65 -6.31
C ILE A 108 -15.86 -10.40 -5.50
N HIS A 109 -15.18 -9.47 -6.15
CA HIS A 109 -14.80 -8.20 -5.61
C HIS A 109 -15.38 -7.09 -6.48
N GLN A 110 -16.12 -6.15 -5.91
CA GLN A 110 -16.66 -5.03 -6.65
C GLN A 110 -16.34 -3.70 -5.97
N LEU A 111 -15.76 -2.80 -6.74
CA LEU A 111 -15.54 -1.43 -6.33
C LEU A 111 -16.88 -0.71 -6.11
N PRO A 112 -16.95 0.40 -5.37
CA PRO A 112 -18.14 1.24 -5.34
C PRO A 112 -18.40 1.80 -6.74
N ALA A 113 -19.67 2.09 -7.04
CA ALA A 113 -20.03 2.89 -8.21
C ALA A 113 -19.23 4.18 -8.13
N ASP A 114 -18.60 4.51 -9.25
CA ASP A 114 -17.79 5.71 -9.31
C ASP A 114 -18.75 6.91 -9.23
N ASN A 115 -18.82 7.52 -8.06
CA ASN A 115 -19.50 8.79 -7.87
C ASN A 115 -18.81 9.92 -8.66
N GLY A 116 -18.08 9.55 -9.68
CA GLY A 116 -17.46 10.44 -10.66
C GLY A 116 -16.00 10.72 -10.41
N ILE A 117 -15.21 9.85 -9.75
CA ILE A 117 -13.81 10.19 -9.55
C ILE A 117 -12.85 8.99 -9.69
N ALA A 118 -12.74 8.39 -10.87
CA ALA A 118 -11.40 8.10 -11.37
C ALA A 118 -10.95 9.32 -12.20
N ARG A 119 -10.72 10.42 -11.56
CA ARG A 119 -10.19 11.60 -12.24
C ARG A 119 -8.69 11.44 -12.34
N TYR A 120 -8.22 10.95 -13.47
CA TYR A 120 -6.86 11.25 -13.89
C TYR A 120 -6.79 12.77 -14.13
N ARG A 121 -6.33 13.51 -13.15
CA ARG A 121 -5.87 14.87 -13.38
C ARG A 121 -4.39 14.81 -13.68
N THR A 122 -4.00 15.18 -14.87
CA THR A 122 -2.65 15.62 -15.14
C THR A 122 -2.50 17.00 -14.52
N THR A 123 -1.88 17.09 -13.36
CA THR A 123 -1.40 18.37 -12.88
C THR A 123 -0.05 18.60 -13.57
N SER A 124 0.06 19.66 -14.37
CA SER A 124 1.34 20.13 -14.92
C SER A 124 2.22 20.79 -13.85
N SER A 125 1.96 20.53 -12.58
CA SER A 125 2.40 21.38 -11.46
C SER A 125 3.63 20.89 -10.73
N PHE A 126 4.18 19.72 -11.07
CA PHE A 126 5.36 19.20 -10.41
C PHE A 126 6.48 19.00 -11.43
N ASP A 127 7.50 19.87 -11.41
CA ASP A 127 8.55 19.88 -12.42
C ASP A 127 9.54 18.73 -12.33
N ASN A 128 9.59 17.98 -11.23
CA ASN A 128 10.58 16.95 -10.99
C ASN A 128 10.06 15.63 -10.44
N GLY A 129 9.01 15.11 -11.01
CA GLY A 129 8.74 13.66 -11.03
C GLY A 129 8.39 12.97 -9.71
N THR A 130 8.59 13.57 -8.55
CA THR A 130 8.26 12.94 -7.28
C THR A 130 7.09 13.67 -6.63
N ALA A 131 5.98 12.98 -6.50
CA ALA A 131 4.82 13.47 -5.76
C ALA A 131 4.41 12.44 -4.71
N VAL A 132 3.90 12.91 -3.58
CA VAL A 132 3.34 12.09 -2.51
C VAL A 132 1.86 12.38 -2.36
N PHE A 133 1.09 11.33 -2.05
CA PHE A 133 -0.35 11.41 -1.87
C PHE A 133 -0.71 11.20 -0.40
N SER A 134 -1.68 11.94 0.07
CA SER A 134 -2.24 11.66 1.38
C SER A 134 -2.96 10.29 1.38
N PRO A 135 -3.02 9.58 2.52
CA PRO A 135 -3.67 8.27 2.60
C PRO A 135 -5.11 8.27 2.07
N GLY A 136 -5.89 9.31 2.32
CA GLY A 136 -7.26 9.51 1.81
C GLY A 136 -7.33 10.02 0.38
N GLY A 137 -6.18 10.35 -0.25
CA GLY A 137 -6.11 10.81 -1.64
C GLY A 137 -6.56 12.25 -1.89
N ARG A 138 -6.88 13.02 -0.85
CA ARG A 138 -7.34 14.41 -1.01
C ARG A 138 -6.21 15.37 -1.36
N TYR A 139 -5.04 15.19 -0.76
CA TYR A 139 -3.90 16.09 -0.97
C TYR A 139 -2.78 15.42 -1.74
N VAL A 140 -2.13 16.21 -2.58
CA VAL A 140 -0.92 15.82 -3.30
C VAL A 140 0.16 16.85 -2.97
N GLY A 141 1.33 16.37 -2.54
CA GLY A 141 2.49 17.19 -2.25
C GLY A 141 3.62 16.98 -3.24
N GLY A 142 4.32 18.03 -3.60
CA GLY A 142 5.45 17.99 -4.51
C GLY A 142 6.19 19.31 -4.57
N PHE A 143 6.92 19.54 -5.66
CA PHE A 143 7.69 20.76 -5.89
C PHE A 143 7.44 21.37 -7.25
N GLU A 144 7.59 22.69 -7.32
CA GLU A 144 8.05 23.40 -8.51
C GLU A 144 9.50 23.76 -8.36
N SER A 145 10.24 23.79 -9.44
CA SER A 145 11.65 24.12 -9.41
C SER A 145 12.06 25.04 -10.56
N THR A 146 13.07 25.86 -10.32
CA THR A 146 13.72 26.68 -11.34
C THR A 146 15.21 26.64 -11.10
N LEU A 147 15.99 26.39 -12.16
CA LEU A 147 17.43 26.52 -12.12
C LEU A 147 17.79 28.00 -12.11
N LEU A 148 18.60 28.43 -11.13
CA LEU A 148 19.05 29.80 -11.02
C LEU A 148 20.16 30.14 -12.08
N GLU A 149 20.41 31.43 -12.25
CA GLU A 149 21.37 31.93 -13.25
C GLU A 149 22.80 31.43 -13.04
N ASP A 150 23.16 31.00 -11.82
CA ASP A 150 24.46 30.40 -11.51
C ASP A 150 24.69 29.04 -12.17
N GLY A 151 23.63 28.42 -12.71
CA GLY A 151 23.62 27.11 -13.35
C GLY A 151 23.88 25.93 -12.42
N ASN A 152 23.98 26.16 -11.11
CA ASN A 152 24.31 25.14 -10.11
C ASN A 152 23.30 25.05 -8.94
N THR A 153 22.43 26.02 -8.81
CA THR A 153 21.46 26.08 -7.72
C THR A 153 20.04 26.02 -8.26
N PHE A 154 19.26 25.11 -7.73
CA PHE A 154 17.82 25.10 -7.93
C PHE A 154 17.12 25.87 -6.81
N GLN A 155 16.13 26.61 -7.19
CA GLN A 155 15.12 27.12 -6.28
C GLN A 155 13.89 26.25 -6.37
N PHE A 156 13.43 25.74 -5.24
CA PHE A 156 12.26 24.87 -5.12
C PHE A 156 11.19 25.59 -4.33
N TRP A 157 9.95 25.38 -4.75
CA TRP A 157 8.76 25.80 -4.01
C TRP A 157 7.96 24.54 -3.67
N PRO A 158 7.88 24.16 -2.39
CA PRO A 158 6.96 23.13 -1.96
C PRO A 158 5.52 23.50 -2.32
N VAL A 159 4.78 22.56 -2.86
CA VAL A 159 3.41 22.77 -3.34
C VAL A 159 2.52 21.68 -2.78
N ILE A 160 1.38 22.09 -2.24
CA ILE A 160 0.27 21.21 -1.85
C ILE A 160 -0.91 21.52 -2.77
N VAL A 161 -1.48 20.46 -3.35
CA VAL A 161 -2.70 20.56 -4.18
C VAL A 161 -3.83 19.83 -3.46
N ASP A 162 -4.93 20.52 -3.21
CA ASP A 162 -6.20 19.90 -2.82
C ASP A 162 -6.89 19.38 -4.08
N VAL A 163 -7.00 18.06 -4.21
CA VAL A 163 -7.54 17.40 -5.40
C VAL A 163 -9.04 17.64 -5.56
N GLU A 164 -9.77 17.88 -4.47
CA GLU A 164 -11.22 18.13 -4.51
C GLU A 164 -11.54 19.53 -5.02
N THR A 165 -10.81 20.54 -4.52
CA THR A 165 -11.07 21.95 -4.83
C THR A 165 -10.22 22.51 -5.95
N ASP A 166 -9.15 21.81 -6.35
CA ASP A 166 -8.10 22.28 -7.26
C ASP A 166 -7.29 23.46 -6.71
N GLU A 167 -7.42 23.71 -5.41
CA GLU A 167 -6.67 24.76 -4.73
C GLU A 167 -5.20 24.35 -4.62
N ARG A 168 -4.34 25.32 -4.87
CA ARG A 168 -2.91 25.13 -4.87
C ARG A 168 -2.25 26.06 -3.89
N ILE A 169 -1.52 25.49 -2.93
CA ILE A 169 -0.79 26.21 -1.89
C ILE A 169 0.69 26.08 -2.19
N VAL A 170 1.31 27.23 -2.49
CA VAL A 170 2.74 27.32 -2.79
C VAL A 170 3.46 27.92 -1.59
N HIS A 171 4.45 27.22 -1.09
CA HIS A 171 5.25 27.66 0.06
C HIS A 171 6.44 28.54 -0.38
N GLY A 172 7.10 29.13 0.61
CA GLY A 172 8.32 29.88 0.37
C GLY A 172 9.43 29.03 -0.26
N PRO A 173 10.37 29.64 -0.98
CA PRO A 173 11.39 28.88 -1.68
C PRO A 173 12.38 28.24 -0.72
N VAL A 174 12.81 27.04 -1.06
CA VAL A 174 14.00 26.37 -0.53
C VAL A 174 15.05 26.28 -1.63
N HIS A 175 16.32 26.36 -1.27
CA HIS A 175 17.41 26.33 -2.22
C HIS A 175 18.26 25.07 -2.04
N GLN A 176 18.71 24.49 -3.14
CA GLN A 176 19.65 23.35 -3.09
C GLN A 176 20.67 23.41 -4.22
N SER A 177 21.85 22.84 -3.98
CA SER A 177 22.83 22.63 -5.03
C SER A 177 22.48 21.40 -5.89
N LEU A 178 23.10 21.26 -7.07
CA LEU A 178 22.95 20.10 -7.95
C LEU A 178 23.31 18.75 -7.30
N HIS A 179 23.98 18.77 -6.15
CA HIS A 179 24.43 17.56 -5.46
C HIS A 179 23.64 17.21 -4.22
N VAL A 180 22.60 17.99 -3.92
CA VAL A 180 21.79 17.85 -2.70
C VAL A 180 20.32 17.90 -3.12
N PHE A 181 19.55 16.90 -2.75
CA PHE A 181 18.17 16.79 -3.20
C PHE A 181 17.19 16.97 -2.02
N HIS A 182 16.18 17.82 -2.24
CA HIS A 182 14.97 17.82 -1.42
C HIS A 182 13.97 16.87 -2.08
N GLU A 183 13.30 16.08 -1.29
CA GLU A 183 12.28 15.14 -1.77
C GLU A 183 11.03 15.21 -0.89
N PRO A 184 9.82 15.22 -1.48
CA PRO A 184 8.60 15.04 -0.72
C PRO A 184 8.56 13.58 -0.23
N VAL A 185 8.37 13.38 1.07
CA VAL A 185 8.43 12.03 1.69
C VAL A 185 7.08 11.52 2.15
N ALA A 186 6.21 12.42 2.61
CA ALA A 186 4.84 12.08 3.04
C ALA A 186 3.95 13.33 3.05
N ILE A 187 2.64 13.12 2.97
CA ILE A 187 1.63 14.14 3.22
C ILE A 187 0.45 13.53 3.98
N THR A 188 -0.08 14.24 4.96
CA THR A 188 -1.22 13.78 5.77
C THR A 188 -2.56 14.13 5.13
N ASP A 189 -3.65 13.52 5.62
CA ASP A 189 -5.03 13.88 5.20
C ASP A 189 -5.48 15.26 5.73
N GLN A 190 -4.69 15.91 6.58
CA GLN A 190 -4.85 17.32 6.97
C GLN A 190 -4.01 18.25 6.10
N GLY A 191 -3.30 17.72 5.09
CA GLY A 191 -2.50 18.53 4.17
C GLY A 191 -1.17 19.00 4.77
N LEU A 192 -0.60 18.29 5.74
CA LEU A 192 0.75 18.56 6.23
C LEU A 192 1.75 17.79 5.38
N LEU A 193 2.56 18.49 4.59
CA LEU A 193 3.56 17.94 3.69
C LEU A 193 4.94 17.89 4.37
N PHE A 194 5.57 16.74 4.33
CA PHE A 194 6.94 16.51 4.81
C PHE A 194 7.93 16.41 3.64
N ILE A 195 9.03 17.12 3.77
CA ILE A 195 10.06 17.23 2.74
C ILE A 195 11.41 16.89 3.38
N ALA A 196 12.13 15.92 2.83
CA ALA A 196 13.50 15.67 3.21
C ALA A 196 14.36 16.91 2.90
N ASP A 197 15.03 17.45 3.92
CA ASP A 197 15.98 18.58 3.75
C ASP A 197 17.38 18.04 3.41
N GLY A 198 17.63 17.90 2.13
CA GLY A 198 18.92 17.39 1.65
C GLY A 198 20.11 18.29 1.99
N GLN A 199 19.89 19.58 2.28
CA GLN A 199 20.98 20.52 2.56
C GLN A 199 21.43 20.47 4.03
N ASN A 200 20.46 20.46 4.95
CA ASN A 200 20.75 20.51 6.38
C ASN A 200 20.54 19.15 7.08
N GLY A 201 19.97 18.21 6.34
CA GLY A 201 19.43 16.94 6.88
C GLY A 201 18.11 17.14 7.64
N GLY A 202 17.38 16.06 7.85
CA GLY A 202 16.09 16.09 8.54
C GLY A 202 14.91 16.37 7.62
N VAL A 203 13.86 16.98 8.15
CA VAL A 203 12.59 17.16 7.46
C VAL A 203 12.03 18.56 7.72
N ILE A 204 11.55 19.17 6.66
CA ILE A 204 10.74 20.39 6.69
C ILE A 204 9.27 19.98 6.61
N ALA A 205 8.45 20.51 7.50
CA ALA A 205 6.99 20.36 7.47
C ALA A 205 6.35 21.64 6.92
N CYS A 206 5.46 21.50 5.94
CA CYS A 206 4.74 22.56 5.24
C CYS A 206 3.24 22.38 5.47
N ASP A 207 2.54 23.40 5.96
CA ASP A 207 1.10 23.32 6.25
C ASP A 207 0.22 24.05 5.21
N LEU A 208 -1.09 23.86 5.29
CA LEU A 208 -2.06 24.52 4.39
C LEU A 208 -2.13 26.05 4.56
N SER A 209 -1.53 26.61 5.60
CA SER A 209 -1.47 28.07 5.83
C SER A 209 -0.23 28.71 5.21
N GLY A 210 0.62 27.92 4.54
CA GLY A 210 1.86 28.41 3.93
C GLY A 210 3.04 28.49 4.89
N ASN A 211 2.90 27.97 6.13
CA ASN A 211 4.02 27.94 7.08
C ASN A 211 4.95 26.77 6.79
N MET A 212 6.23 27.00 7.06
CA MET A 212 7.25 25.95 7.02
C MET A 212 7.97 25.89 8.37
N SER A 213 8.23 24.70 8.86
CA SER A 213 8.97 24.45 10.09
C SER A 213 9.88 23.24 9.97
N VAL A 214 11.01 23.24 10.64
CA VAL A 214 11.90 22.08 10.70
C VAL A 214 11.42 21.16 11.81
N VAL A 215 11.27 19.88 11.52
CA VAL A 215 10.95 18.87 12.55
C VAL A 215 12.14 18.79 13.52
N PRO A 216 11.94 19.07 14.82
CA PRO A 216 13.07 19.19 15.75
C PRO A 216 13.76 17.86 15.99
N MET A 217 15.07 17.92 16.16
CA MET A 217 15.89 16.76 16.56
C MET A 217 15.57 16.36 18.00
N PRO A 218 15.22 15.09 18.25
CA PRO A 218 15.01 14.61 19.60
C PRO A 218 16.29 14.64 20.43
N GLU A 219 16.16 14.78 21.76
CA GLU A 219 17.31 14.76 22.65
C GLU A 219 18.07 13.43 22.59
N GLY A 220 19.41 13.50 22.56
CA GLY A 220 20.28 12.33 22.48
C GLY A 220 20.56 11.83 21.06
N TYR A 221 19.92 12.38 20.04
CA TYR A 221 20.16 12.01 18.64
C TYR A 221 21.21 12.91 18.00
N LYS A 222 21.94 12.35 17.02
CA LYS A 222 23.05 13.04 16.30
C LYS A 222 22.68 13.46 14.91
N SER A 223 21.60 12.89 14.35
CA SER A 223 21.06 13.32 13.06
C SER A 223 19.68 13.90 13.25
N LEU A 224 19.27 14.81 12.38
CA LEU A 224 17.90 15.23 12.26
C LEU A 224 17.01 14.03 11.88
N PRO A 225 15.74 14.01 12.30
CA PRO A 225 14.85 12.90 12.00
C PRO A 225 14.51 12.86 10.53
N GLU A 226 14.33 11.65 10.01
CA GLU A 226 13.80 11.38 8.68
C GLU A 226 12.37 10.83 8.84
N ILE A 227 11.36 11.67 8.59
CA ILE A 227 9.95 11.23 8.58
C ILE A 227 9.71 10.43 7.31
N GLN A 228 9.04 9.30 7.43
CA GLN A 228 8.77 8.37 6.32
C GLN A 228 7.28 8.22 6.02
N ALA A 229 6.43 8.36 7.02
CA ALA A 229 4.99 8.21 6.87
C ALA A 229 4.21 8.89 7.99
N SER A 230 2.90 9.04 7.79
CA SER A 230 1.95 9.48 8.81
C SER A 230 0.70 8.60 8.85
N SER A 231 0.00 8.57 10.00
CA SER A 231 -1.36 8.08 10.07
C SER A 231 -2.30 8.93 9.20
N ALA A 232 -3.47 8.39 8.81
CA ALA A 232 -4.40 9.09 7.93
C ALA A 232 -4.90 10.41 8.56
N ASP A 233 -5.13 10.41 9.88
CA ASP A 233 -5.52 11.60 10.64
C ASP A 233 -4.37 12.59 10.87
N GLY A 234 -3.15 12.28 10.42
CA GLY A 234 -1.97 13.11 10.58
C GLY A 234 -1.46 13.25 12.02
N ARG A 235 -2.09 12.56 12.96
CA ARG A 235 -1.74 12.62 14.39
C ARG A 235 -0.38 12.00 14.66
N TYR A 236 -0.12 10.81 14.11
CA TYR A 236 1.13 10.10 14.31
C TYR A 236 2.01 10.16 13.07
N TRP A 237 3.28 10.48 13.28
CA TRP A 237 4.32 10.44 12.26
C TRP A 237 5.35 9.39 12.64
N VAL A 238 5.87 8.69 11.67
CA VAL A 238 6.88 7.66 11.85
C VAL A 238 8.09 7.95 10.99
N GLY A 239 9.25 7.70 11.55
CA GLY A 239 10.52 7.87 10.87
C GLY A 239 11.66 7.26 11.69
N TYR A 240 12.86 7.79 11.48
CA TYR A 240 14.03 7.33 12.21
C TYR A 240 15.05 8.46 12.36
N ALA A 241 15.97 8.28 13.32
CA ALA A 241 17.14 9.14 13.46
C ALA A 241 18.32 8.36 14.08
N LYS A 242 19.54 8.83 13.84
CA LYS A 242 20.75 8.25 14.40
C LYS A 242 20.97 8.77 15.82
N HIS A 243 21.04 7.87 16.78
CA HIS A 243 21.28 8.18 18.19
C HIS A 243 22.77 8.33 18.49
N GLY A 244 23.06 8.81 19.71
CA GLY A 244 24.43 9.03 20.22
C GLY A 244 25.33 7.80 20.26
N ASP A 245 24.75 6.60 20.39
CA ASP A 245 25.45 5.31 20.36
C ASP A 245 25.84 4.83 18.96
N GLY A 246 25.40 5.53 17.92
CA GLY A 246 25.72 5.25 16.52
C GLY A 246 24.66 4.45 15.79
N LEU A 247 23.61 3.96 16.47
CA LEU A 247 22.51 3.21 15.87
C LEU A 247 21.37 4.12 15.42
N HIS A 248 20.62 3.67 14.41
CA HIS A 248 19.35 4.26 14.07
C HIS A 248 18.22 3.62 14.86
N TYR A 249 17.23 4.41 15.20
CA TYR A 249 16.05 3.97 15.92
C TYR A 249 14.79 4.44 15.20
N ALA A 250 13.82 3.56 15.11
CA ALA A 250 12.48 3.93 14.70
C ALA A 250 11.84 4.83 15.76
N LEU A 251 11.27 5.94 15.31
CA LEU A 251 10.77 7.02 16.15
C LEU A 251 9.32 7.32 15.77
N VAL A 252 8.55 7.73 16.77
CA VAL A 252 7.16 8.19 16.59
C VAL A 252 7.02 9.60 17.16
N TRP A 253 6.32 10.43 16.43
CA TRP A 253 5.85 11.75 16.84
C TRP A 253 4.33 11.73 16.94
N GLU A 254 3.78 12.54 17.83
CA GLU A 254 2.36 12.79 17.99
C GLU A 254 2.11 14.30 17.94
N ASP A 255 1.22 14.75 17.06
CA ASP A 255 0.85 16.16 16.88
C ASP A 255 2.08 17.09 16.72
N GLY A 256 3.10 16.63 16.02
CA GLY A 256 4.33 17.39 15.75
C GLY A 256 5.40 17.31 16.85
N ALA A 257 5.09 16.73 18.00
CA ALA A 257 6.03 16.56 19.09
C ALA A 257 6.61 15.13 19.11
N PHE A 258 7.91 15.00 19.40
CA PHE A 258 8.53 13.70 19.60
C PHE A 258 7.84 12.95 20.75
N LEU A 259 7.29 11.79 20.47
CA LEU A 259 6.59 10.98 21.45
C LEU A 259 7.53 9.92 22.07
N GLN A 260 8.08 9.04 21.22
CA GLN A 260 8.91 7.94 21.74
C GLN A 260 9.79 7.30 20.69
N ARG A 261 10.79 6.60 21.17
CA ARG A 261 11.58 5.61 20.45
C ARG A 261 10.89 4.25 20.57
N LEU A 262 10.77 3.55 19.44
CA LEU A 262 10.22 2.21 19.43
C LEU A 262 11.25 1.18 19.93
N PRO A 263 10.80 0.17 20.70
CA PRO A 263 11.67 -0.88 21.20
C PRO A 263 12.32 -1.67 20.06
N MET A 264 13.58 -2.07 20.26
CA MET A 264 14.24 -3.05 19.39
C MET A 264 13.54 -4.41 19.52
N PRO A 265 13.59 -5.29 18.49
CA PRO A 265 13.12 -6.66 18.64
C PRO A 265 13.90 -7.37 19.74
N GLU A 266 13.23 -8.30 20.43
CA GLU A 266 13.91 -9.20 21.35
C GLU A 266 14.92 -10.05 20.58
N ALA A 267 16.14 -10.10 21.07
CA ALA A 267 17.29 -10.61 20.36
C ALA A 267 17.18 -12.10 20.02
N ASN A 268 16.83 -12.39 18.78
CA ASN A 268 17.37 -13.54 18.05
C ASN A 268 18.46 -13.11 17.06
N PHE A 269 18.91 -11.89 17.18
CA PHE A 269 20.07 -11.37 16.44
C PHE A 269 21.33 -11.92 17.08
N VAL A 270 21.69 -13.12 16.66
CA VAL A 270 22.96 -13.73 17.00
C VAL A 270 24.00 -13.18 16.01
N GLY A 271 24.54 -12.01 16.35
CA GLY A 271 25.64 -11.46 15.58
C GLY A 271 26.06 -10.12 16.19
N GLU A 272 27.35 -9.93 16.40
CA GLU A 272 27.96 -8.67 16.86
C GLU A 272 27.84 -7.55 15.78
N ASP A 273 27.03 -7.77 14.73
CA ASP A 273 27.01 -7.00 13.50
C ASP A 273 25.73 -6.18 13.28
N PHE A 274 25.09 -5.71 14.35
CA PHE A 274 24.02 -4.70 14.29
C PHE A 274 24.58 -3.33 13.91
N TRP A 275 24.91 -3.15 12.64
CA TRP A 275 25.69 -1.99 12.23
C TRP A 275 24.90 -0.69 12.15
N TYR A 276 23.57 -0.75 11.94
CA TYR A 276 22.81 0.47 11.63
C TYR A 276 21.51 0.66 12.41
N GLY A 277 20.93 -0.37 13.02
CA GLY A 277 19.72 -0.26 13.84
C GLY A 277 18.41 -0.54 13.08
N ILE A 278 17.33 0.15 13.48
CA ILE A 278 15.99 -0.02 12.89
C ILE A 278 15.48 1.29 12.32
N LEU A 279 14.95 1.21 11.12
CA LEU A 279 14.35 2.34 10.40
C LEU A 279 12.83 2.21 10.45
N GLY A 280 12.14 3.18 11.04
CA GLY A 280 10.69 3.30 10.92
C GLY A 280 10.32 3.68 9.50
N ARG A 281 9.46 2.89 8.84
CA ARG A 281 9.13 3.04 7.43
C ARG A 281 7.69 3.42 7.17
N GLY A 282 6.80 3.06 8.08
CA GLY A 282 5.40 3.37 7.89
C GLY A 282 4.54 3.10 9.10
N ILE A 283 3.30 3.53 8.99
CA ILE A 283 2.26 3.37 10.00
C ILE A 283 0.93 3.09 9.30
N SER A 284 0.09 2.26 9.93
CA SER A 284 -1.27 2.03 9.42
C SER A 284 -2.10 3.31 9.45
N ALA A 285 -3.12 3.38 8.59
CA ALA A 285 -3.99 4.55 8.48
C ALA A 285 -4.62 4.96 9.82
N ASP A 286 -4.97 3.98 10.66
CA ASP A 286 -5.55 4.17 12.00
C ASP A 286 -4.50 4.40 13.10
N GLY A 287 -3.21 4.43 12.76
CA GLY A 287 -2.12 4.62 13.71
C GLY A 287 -1.82 3.42 14.62
N SER A 288 -2.50 2.29 14.45
CA SER A 288 -2.41 1.16 15.38
C SER A 288 -1.15 0.29 15.20
N VAL A 289 -0.62 0.22 13.98
CA VAL A 289 0.54 -0.61 13.64
C VAL A 289 1.62 0.25 13.01
N VAL A 290 2.83 0.18 13.55
CA VAL A 290 4.03 0.73 12.93
C VAL A 290 4.82 -0.41 12.31
N TYR A 291 5.43 -0.18 11.16
CA TYR A 291 6.34 -1.13 10.54
C TYR A 291 7.66 -0.47 10.15
N GLY A 292 8.68 -1.29 10.02
CA GLY A 292 10.02 -0.83 9.73
C GLY A 292 10.90 -1.91 9.14
N THR A 293 12.15 -1.56 8.91
CA THR A 293 13.18 -2.49 8.45
C THR A 293 14.36 -2.47 9.40
N THR A 294 14.92 -3.64 9.68
CA THR A 294 16.26 -3.73 10.23
C THR A 294 17.28 -3.41 9.14
N TRP A 295 18.40 -2.84 9.50
CA TRP A 295 19.48 -2.60 8.57
C TRP A 295 20.73 -3.33 9.09
N GLU A 296 20.95 -4.52 8.57
CA GLU A 296 22.11 -5.34 8.81
C GLU A 296 22.87 -5.51 7.49
N ASN A 297 24.15 -5.27 7.48
CA ASN A 297 25.16 -5.68 6.50
C ASN A 297 24.62 -6.15 5.13
N TRP A 298 23.70 -5.37 4.49
CA TRP A 298 22.98 -5.63 3.24
C TRP A 298 21.76 -6.56 3.33
N ASP A 299 21.46 -7.15 4.49
CA ASP A 299 20.21 -7.86 4.74
C ASP A 299 19.20 -6.96 5.45
N PHE A 300 17.98 -6.87 4.89
CA PHE A 300 16.89 -6.08 5.44
C PHE A 300 15.80 -7.04 5.94
N GLY A 301 15.62 -7.09 7.26
CA GLY A 301 14.47 -7.75 7.87
C GLY A 301 13.29 -6.78 7.98
N MET A 302 12.08 -7.28 7.80
CA MET A 302 10.87 -6.51 8.10
C MET A 302 10.44 -6.74 9.54
N VAL A 303 10.07 -5.65 10.21
CA VAL A 303 9.58 -5.67 11.60
C VAL A 303 8.30 -4.84 11.70
N TYR A 304 7.47 -5.18 12.69
CA TYR A 304 6.29 -4.39 13.02
C TYR A 304 6.05 -4.31 14.52
N TRP A 305 5.35 -3.26 14.95
CA TRP A 305 4.91 -3.01 16.32
C TRP A 305 3.39 -2.86 16.31
N SER A 306 2.68 -3.88 16.79
CA SER A 306 1.20 -3.86 16.89
C SER A 306 0.68 -3.36 18.23
N ASP A 307 1.58 -3.11 19.20
CA ASP A 307 1.27 -2.61 20.55
C ASP A 307 2.28 -1.53 20.98
N TRP A 308 2.70 -0.73 20.02
CA TRP A 308 3.75 0.25 20.22
C TRP A 308 3.36 1.33 21.23
N GLN A 309 2.07 1.68 21.32
CA GLN A 309 1.54 2.68 22.24
C GLN A 309 1.69 2.26 23.72
N HIS A 310 1.79 0.97 23.98
CA HIS A 310 1.98 0.39 25.31
C HIS A 310 3.40 -0.19 25.51
N GLY A 311 4.33 0.15 24.62
CA GLY A 311 5.71 -0.30 24.70
C GLY A 311 5.95 -1.73 24.23
N GLY A 312 5.03 -2.29 23.44
CA GLY A 312 5.18 -3.62 22.87
C GLY A 312 6.42 -3.75 21.99
N ALA A 313 7.13 -4.88 22.11
CA ALA A 313 8.35 -5.17 21.36
C ALA A 313 8.07 -5.34 19.86
N ALA A 314 9.08 -5.07 19.04
CA ALA A 314 9.04 -5.36 17.61
C ALA A 314 8.91 -6.87 17.36
N LYS A 315 8.15 -7.23 16.33
CA LYS A 315 8.01 -8.59 15.84
C LYS A 315 8.53 -8.67 14.42
N TYR A 316 9.17 -9.79 14.10
CA TYR A 316 9.56 -10.09 12.71
C TYR A 316 8.37 -10.55 11.90
N VAL A 317 8.40 -10.23 10.59
CA VAL A 317 7.45 -10.74 9.60
C VAL A 317 7.97 -12.04 9.03
#